data_981169a48f68013593285ade093b0839
#
_entry.id   981169a48f68013593285ade093b0839
#
_cell.length_a   1.000
_cell.length_b   1.000
_cell.length_c   1.000
_cell.angle_alpha   90.00
_cell.angle_beta   90.00
_cell.angle_gamma   90.00
#
_symmetry.space_group_name_H-M   'P 1'
#
loop_
_entity.id
_entity.type
_entity.pdbx_description
1 polymer ?
#
loop_
_entity_poly.entity_id
_entity_poly.type
_entity_poly.pdbx_seq_one_letter_code
_entity_poly.pdbx_strand_id
1 'polypeptide(L)'
;MDRIASFTINHLDLMPGLYVSRRDAKGDCVTTTFDLRITAPNREPVVDTPALHTIEHLAATYLRNSEKKDDVIYFGPMGCRTGCYLVMFGNLDSEDVLNLVLEMCDFIIGFEGEIPGAAPEQCGNYQEQNLDMAKYYIKKYKDALVNDRHLVYPE
;
A
#
# COMPACT_ATOMS: atom_id res chain seq x y z
N MET A 1 -20.59 -9.28 -19.11
CA MET A 1 -20.00 -8.31 -18.17
C MET A 1 -18.49 -8.38 -18.37
N ASP A 2 -17.85 -7.27 -18.67
CA ASP A 2 -16.42 -7.23 -18.96
C ASP A 2 -15.60 -7.41 -17.68
N ARG A 3 -14.40 -8.02 -17.78
CA ARG A 3 -13.50 -8.16 -16.65
C ARG A 3 -12.92 -6.78 -16.30
N ILE A 4 -12.87 -6.47 -15.01
CA ILE A 4 -12.20 -5.26 -14.52
C ILE A 4 -10.68 -5.48 -14.48
N ALA A 5 -9.90 -4.40 -14.58
CA ALA A 5 -8.44 -4.45 -14.69
C ALA A 5 -7.77 -5.30 -13.60
N SER A 6 -8.20 -5.17 -12.34
CA SER A 6 -7.64 -5.94 -11.22
C SER A 6 -7.85 -7.46 -11.31
N PHE A 7 -8.80 -7.94 -12.13
CA PHE A 7 -9.06 -9.37 -12.33
C PHE A 7 -8.31 -9.95 -13.55
N THR A 8 -7.59 -9.12 -14.29
CA THR A 8 -6.78 -9.55 -15.44
C THR A 8 -5.31 -9.80 -15.07
N ILE A 9 -4.88 -9.39 -13.88
CA ILE A 9 -3.53 -9.59 -13.39
C ILE A 9 -3.29 -11.08 -13.10
N ASN A 10 -2.13 -11.59 -13.50
CA ASN A 10 -1.71 -12.96 -13.20
C ASN A 10 -1.33 -13.12 -11.71
N HIS A 11 -2.32 -13.45 -10.87
CA HIS A 11 -2.12 -13.62 -9.43
C HIS A 11 -1.32 -14.88 -9.04
N LEU A 12 -1.08 -15.80 -9.99
CA LEU A 12 -0.29 -17.02 -9.73
C LEU A 12 1.21 -16.70 -9.66
N ASP A 13 1.67 -15.72 -10.44
CA ASP A 13 3.07 -15.32 -10.53
C ASP A 13 3.35 -13.96 -9.87
N LEU A 14 2.32 -13.30 -9.34
CA LEU A 14 2.46 -12.00 -8.68
C LEU A 14 3.29 -12.11 -7.39
N MET A 15 4.38 -11.35 -7.32
CA MET A 15 5.28 -11.26 -6.18
C MET A 15 5.03 -10.00 -5.35
N PRO A 16 5.52 -9.93 -4.10
CA PRO A 16 5.59 -8.66 -3.39
C PRO A 16 6.33 -7.61 -4.22
N GLY A 17 5.75 -6.41 -4.32
CA GLY A 17 6.29 -5.39 -5.21
C GLY A 17 5.48 -4.10 -5.20
N LEU A 18 5.84 -3.20 -6.10
CA LEU A 18 5.18 -1.91 -6.29
C LEU A 18 4.83 -1.75 -7.77
N TYR A 19 3.55 -1.82 -8.09
CA TYR A 19 3.09 -1.89 -9.47
C TYR A 19 2.14 -0.74 -9.81
N VAL A 20 2.18 -0.27 -11.05
CA VAL A 20 1.10 0.56 -11.60
C VAL A 20 -0.08 -0.35 -11.90
N SER A 21 -1.15 -0.23 -11.11
CA SER A 21 -2.38 -1.00 -11.31
C SER A 21 -3.18 -0.47 -12.50
N ARG A 22 -3.37 0.85 -12.54
CA ARG A 22 -4.05 1.51 -13.66
C ARG A 22 -3.81 3.01 -13.65
N ARG A 23 -4.06 3.63 -14.78
CA ARG A 23 -4.15 5.08 -14.93
C ARG A 23 -5.54 5.46 -15.40
N ASP A 24 -6.11 6.48 -14.79
CA ASP A 24 -7.43 7.00 -15.15
C ASP A 24 -7.27 8.48 -15.53
N ALA A 25 -7.95 8.87 -16.61
CA ALA A 25 -7.95 10.26 -17.07
C ALA A 25 -9.39 10.76 -17.22
N LYS A 26 -9.62 12.00 -16.78
CA LYS A 26 -10.88 12.71 -17.00
C LYS A 26 -10.59 14.19 -17.23
N GLY A 27 -10.82 14.68 -18.46
CA GLY A 27 -10.35 15.99 -18.89
C GLY A 27 -8.84 16.05 -18.82
N ASP A 28 -8.30 17.09 -18.22
CA ASP A 28 -6.84 17.28 -18.04
C ASP A 28 -6.31 16.60 -16.78
N CYS A 29 -7.17 15.98 -15.98
CA CYS A 29 -6.77 15.31 -14.75
C CYS A 29 -6.42 13.85 -15.04
N VAL A 30 -5.21 13.46 -14.63
CA VAL A 30 -4.73 12.06 -14.66
C VAL A 30 -4.46 11.61 -13.25
N THR A 31 -4.86 10.37 -12.93
CA THR A 31 -4.54 9.72 -11.65
C THR A 31 -3.89 8.38 -11.91
N THR A 32 -2.94 8.00 -11.07
CA THR A 32 -2.30 6.69 -11.07
C THR A 32 -2.64 5.94 -9.79
N THR A 33 -3.10 4.71 -9.94
CA THR A 33 -3.33 3.77 -8.83
C THR A 33 -2.16 2.80 -8.77
N PHE A 34 -1.47 2.77 -7.63
CA PHE A 34 -0.40 1.84 -7.35
C PHE A 34 -0.89 0.68 -6.50
N ASP A 35 -0.42 -0.51 -6.84
CA ASP A 35 -0.58 -1.74 -6.08
C ASP A 35 0.69 -1.96 -5.24
N LEU A 36 0.59 -1.74 -3.93
CA LEU A 36 1.62 -2.08 -2.96
C LEU A 36 1.37 -3.51 -2.50
N ARG A 37 1.93 -4.47 -3.23
CA ARG A 37 1.72 -5.90 -2.96
C ARG A 37 2.66 -6.35 -1.86
N ILE A 38 2.12 -6.59 -0.65
CA ILE A 38 2.88 -6.89 0.57
C ILE A 38 3.22 -8.38 0.66
N THR A 39 2.28 -9.25 0.26
CA THR A 39 2.46 -10.71 0.29
C THR A 39 2.19 -11.33 -1.08
N ALA A 40 2.85 -12.45 -1.39
CA ALA A 40 2.61 -13.21 -2.62
C ALA A 40 1.21 -13.86 -2.59
N PRO A 41 0.27 -13.46 -3.47
CA PRO A 41 -1.09 -13.99 -3.45
C PRO A 41 -1.13 -15.51 -3.59
N ASN A 42 -1.99 -16.17 -2.80
CA ASN A 42 -2.22 -17.61 -2.82
C ASN A 42 -0.99 -18.49 -2.50
N ARG A 43 0.16 -17.90 -2.17
CA ARG A 43 1.42 -18.60 -1.82
C ARG A 43 1.89 -18.31 -0.40
N GLU A 44 1.50 -17.15 0.15
CA GLU A 44 1.81 -16.75 1.51
C GLU A 44 0.52 -16.47 2.29
N PRO A 45 0.56 -16.55 3.63
CA PRO A 45 -0.52 -16.05 4.46
C PRO A 45 -0.79 -14.57 4.16
N VAL A 46 -2.06 -14.18 4.15
CA VAL A 46 -2.47 -12.79 4.02
C VAL A 46 -2.11 -11.99 5.28
N VAL A 47 -2.01 -10.68 5.17
CA VAL A 47 -1.81 -9.80 6.33
C VAL A 47 -3.01 -9.92 7.26
N ASP A 48 -2.78 -10.14 8.55
CA ASP A 48 -3.86 -10.20 9.54
C ASP A 48 -4.56 -8.84 9.67
N THR A 49 -5.84 -8.85 9.99
CA THR A 49 -6.69 -7.66 9.95
C THR A 49 -6.19 -6.54 10.85
N PRO A 50 -5.81 -6.79 12.14
CA PRO A 50 -5.27 -5.74 13.00
C PRO A 50 -3.97 -5.11 12.49
N ALA A 51 -3.07 -5.92 11.92
CA ALA A 51 -1.82 -5.41 11.34
C ALA A 51 -2.10 -4.57 10.10
N LEU A 52 -3.00 -5.01 9.23
CA LEU A 52 -3.38 -4.28 8.02
C LEU A 52 -4.02 -2.93 8.36
N HIS A 53 -4.87 -2.88 9.38
CA HIS A 53 -5.49 -1.65 9.88
C HIS A 53 -4.43 -0.67 10.45
N THR A 54 -3.45 -1.18 11.19
CA THR A 54 -2.32 -0.36 11.66
C THR A 54 -1.47 0.17 10.50
N ILE A 55 -1.19 -0.66 9.49
CA ILE A 55 -0.49 -0.24 8.27
C ILE A 55 -1.25 0.89 7.59
N GLU A 56 -2.58 0.76 7.46
CA GLU A 56 -3.42 1.80 6.86
C GLU A 56 -3.28 3.14 7.59
N HIS A 57 -3.44 3.17 8.91
CA HIS A 57 -3.35 4.38 9.72
C HIS A 57 -1.96 5.04 9.62
N LEU A 58 -0.89 4.25 9.76
CA LEU A 58 0.47 4.79 9.73
C LEU A 58 0.88 5.24 8.34
N ALA A 59 0.57 4.47 7.30
CA ALA A 59 0.88 4.84 5.92
C ALA A 59 0.11 6.10 5.50
N ALA A 60 -1.19 6.17 5.78
CA ALA A 60 -2.00 7.35 5.48
C ALA A 60 -1.47 8.60 6.22
N THR A 61 -1.07 8.45 7.49
CA THR A 61 -0.47 9.53 8.27
C THR A 61 0.83 10.01 7.64
N TYR A 62 1.75 9.09 7.27
CA TYR A 62 3.00 9.46 6.63
C TYR A 62 2.77 10.16 5.29
N LEU A 63 2.00 9.54 4.40
CA LEU A 63 1.78 10.02 3.04
C LEU A 63 1.15 11.43 3.02
N ARG A 64 0.19 11.66 3.91
CA ARG A 64 -0.49 12.96 4.03
C ARG A 64 0.33 14.04 4.76
N ASN A 65 1.48 13.70 5.30
CA ASN A 65 2.45 14.63 5.87
C ASN A 65 3.77 14.70 5.10
N SER A 66 3.90 13.94 4.00
CA SER A 66 5.07 13.93 3.14
C SER A 66 5.13 15.16 2.21
N GLU A 67 6.24 15.32 1.50
CA GLU A 67 6.38 16.35 0.45
C GLU A 67 5.38 16.15 -0.71
N LYS A 68 4.84 14.93 -0.88
CA LYS A 68 3.84 14.57 -1.90
C LYS A 68 2.39 14.63 -1.41
N LYS A 69 2.15 15.18 -0.22
CA LYS A 69 0.82 15.21 0.43
C LYS A 69 -0.31 15.72 -0.46
N ASP A 70 -0.02 16.72 -1.31
CA ASP A 70 -1.01 17.35 -2.18
C ASP A 70 -1.36 16.49 -3.41
N ASP A 71 -0.49 15.54 -3.75
CA ASP A 71 -0.71 14.57 -4.82
C ASP A 71 -1.42 13.30 -4.32
N VAL A 72 -1.44 13.03 -3.03
CA VAL A 72 -2.06 11.82 -2.45
C VAL A 72 -3.58 11.96 -2.40
N ILE A 73 -4.28 11.07 -3.11
CA ILE A 73 -5.75 11.01 -3.13
C ILE A 73 -6.26 10.03 -2.08
N TYR A 74 -5.71 8.80 -2.06
CA TYR A 74 -6.19 7.74 -1.20
C TYR A 74 -5.09 6.69 -0.94
N PHE A 75 -5.09 6.16 0.27
CA PHE A 75 -4.37 4.95 0.64
C PHE A 75 -5.29 4.02 1.43
N GLY A 76 -5.33 2.74 1.10
CA GLY A 76 -6.16 1.80 1.83
C GLY A 76 -5.93 0.35 1.42
N PRO A 77 -6.35 -0.60 2.28
CA PRO A 77 -6.14 -2.02 2.08
C PRO A 77 -7.00 -2.60 0.97
N MET A 78 -6.50 -3.65 0.34
CA MET A 78 -7.28 -4.50 -0.56
C MET A 78 -8.11 -5.50 0.24
N GLY A 79 -9.32 -5.81 -0.23
CA GLY A 79 -10.18 -6.80 0.42
C GLY A 79 -9.58 -8.20 0.53
N CYS A 80 -8.66 -8.58 -0.36
CA CYS A 80 -7.92 -9.85 -0.30
C CYS A 80 -6.81 -9.86 0.77
N ARG A 81 -6.49 -8.71 1.36
CA ARG A 81 -5.47 -8.54 2.41
C ARG A 81 -4.05 -8.94 2.01
N THR A 82 -3.73 -8.90 0.73
CA THR A 82 -2.38 -9.16 0.21
C THR A 82 -1.60 -7.89 -0.08
N GLY A 83 -2.23 -6.72 0.03
CA GLY A 83 -1.62 -5.43 -0.22
C GLY A 83 -2.56 -4.26 0.00
N CYS A 84 -2.08 -3.09 -0.40
CA CYS A 84 -2.81 -1.82 -0.32
C CYS A 84 -2.78 -1.11 -1.68
N TYR A 85 -3.75 -0.21 -1.90
CA TYR A 85 -3.72 0.73 -3.00
C TYR A 85 -3.28 2.12 -2.52
N LEU A 86 -2.40 2.74 -3.31
CA LEU A 86 -2.09 4.16 -3.23
C LEU A 86 -2.58 4.81 -4.52
N VAL A 87 -3.42 5.82 -4.40
CA VAL A 87 -3.94 6.61 -5.54
C VAL A 87 -3.34 8.00 -5.47
N MET A 88 -2.72 8.45 -6.55
CA MET A 88 -2.09 9.76 -6.64
C MET A 88 -2.50 10.51 -7.90
N PHE A 89 -2.49 11.84 -7.84
CA PHE A 89 -2.54 12.67 -9.03
C PHE A 89 -1.27 12.53 -9.85
N GLY A 90 -1.40 12.58 -11.15
CA GLY A 90 -0.30 12.53 -12.10
C GLY A 90 -0.24 11.24 -12.92
N ASN A 91 0.49 11.33 -14.03
CA ASN A 91 0.85 10.17 -14.87
C ASN A 91 2.21 9.66 -14.39
N LEU A 92 2.19 8.78 -13.40
CA LEU A 92 3.37 8.32 -12.66
C LEU A 92 3.68 6.87 -12.98
N ASP A 93 4.96 6.50 -12.90
CA ASP A 93 5.45 5.14 -12.91
C ASP A 93 5.84 4.68 -11.50
N SER A 94 6.03 3.38 -11.30
CA SER A 94 6.43 2.81 -10.00
C SER A 94 7.74 3.39 -9.48
N GLU A 95 8.69 3.69 -10.38
CA GLU A 95 9.98 4.34 -10.05
C GLU A 95 9.78 5.75 -9.44
N ASP A 96 8.78 6.51 -9.89
CA ASP A 96 8.53 7.87 -9.43
C ASP A 96 8.09 7.93 -7.97
N VAL A 97 7.51 6.86 -7.46
CA VAL A 97 6.98 6.77 -6.08
C VAL A 97 7.77 5.79 -5.20
N LEU A 98 8.75 5.10 -5.74
CA LEU A 98 9.51 4.08 -5.01
C LEU A 98 10.14 4.64 -3.72
N ASN A 99 10.81 5.80 -3.80
CA ASN A 99 11.42 6.42 -2.63
C ASN A 99 10.39 6.82 -1.59
N LEU A 100 9.25 7.39 -1.99
CA LEU A 100 8.16 7.72 -1.08
C LEU A 100 7.64 6.48 -0.34
N VAL A 101 7.51 5.35 -1.04
CA VAL A 101 7.07 4.08 -0.44
C VAL A 101 8.14 3.51 0.51
N LEU A 102 9.42 3.58 0.16
CA LEU A 102 10.51 3.13 1.03
C LEU A 102 10.60 3.97 2.31
N GLU A 103 10.46 5.29 2.22
CA GLU A 103 10.42 6.18 3.37
C GLU A 103 9.18 5.93 4.25
N MET A 104 8.02 5.68 3.64
CA MET A 104 6.82 5.25 4.34
C MET A 104 7.07 3.94 5.12
N CYS A 105 7.74 2.97 4.50
CA CYS A 105 8.11 1.73 5.19
C CYS A 105 9.03 2.01 6.40
N ASP A 106 10.03 2.88 6.25
CA ASP A 106 10.93 3.26 7.34
C ASP A 106 10.19 3.95 8.48
N PHE A 107 9.25 4.84 8.15
CA PHE A 107 8.39 5.46 9.15
C PHE A 107 7.60 4.42 9.96
N ILE A 108 6.97 3.45 9.30
CA ILE A 108 6.19 2.40 9.98
C ILE A 108 7.09 1.50 10.83
N ILE A 109 8.24 1.07 10.30
CA ILE A 109 9.18 0.19 11.00
C ILE A 109 9.73 0.88 12.26
N GLY A 110 10.04 2.16 12.17
CA GLY A 110 10.57 2.96 13.28
C GLY A 110 9.52 3.55 14.22
N PHE A 111 8.22 3.37 13.92
CA PHE A 111 7.15 3.99 14.70
C PHE A 111 7.10 3.46 16.14
N GLU A 112 6.92 4.36 17.10
CA GLU A 112 6.71 4.06 18.51
C GLU A 112 5.58 4.92 19.07
N GLY A 113 4.84 4.38 20.01
CA GLY A 113 3.76 5.09 20.67
C GLY A 113 2.36 4.71 20.18
N GLU A 114 1.40 5.59 20.43
CA GLU A 114 -0.02 5.38 20.08
C GLU A 114 -0.24 5.55 18.59
N ILE A 115 -1.01 4.63 17.99
CA ILE A 115 -1.34 4.68 16.56
C ILE A 115 -2.21 5.93 16.29
N PRO A 116 -1.80 6.81 15.36
CA PRO A 116 -2.63 7.96 14.98
C PRO A 116 -4.03 7.53 14.55
N GLY A 117 -5.04 8.23 15.06
CA GLY A 117 -6.43 7.91 14.73
C GLY A 117 -7.01 6.68 15.44
N ALA A 118 -6.26 5.98 16.30
CA ALA A 118 -6.77 4.84 17.07
C ALA A 118 -7.53 5.29 18.33
N ALA A 119 -8.54 6.12 18.14
CA ALA A 119 -9.43 6.61 19.19
C ALA A 119 -10.89 6.47 18.75
N PRO A 120 -11.85 6.27 19.68
CA PRO A 120 -13.24 6.01 19.33
C PRO A 120 -13.90 7.17 18.55
N GLU A 121 -13.42 8.39 18.71
CA GLU A 121 -13.91 9.57 17.98
C GLU A 121 -13.36 9.66 16.55
N GLN A 122 -12.32 8.90 16.23
CA GLN A 122 -11.56 9.03 14.99
C GLN A 122 -11.63 7.78 14.10
N CYS A 123 -11.92 6.62 14.68
CA CYS A 123 -11.95 5.35 13.97
C CYS A 123 -13.13 4.48 14.42
N GLY A 124 -13.84 3.93 13.44
CA GLY A 124 -15.00 3.06 13.70
C GLY A 124 -14.64 1.70 14.34
N ASN A 125 -13.37 1.33 14.36
CA ASN A 125 -12.86 0.10 14.97
C ASN A 125 -11.48 0.31 15.61
N TYR A 126 -11.36 1.32 16.47
CA TYR A 126 -10.08 1.82 16.98
C TYR A 126 -9.28 0.78 17.80
N GLN A 127 -9.93 -0.23 18.35
CA GLN A 127 -9.30 -1.26 19.19
C GLN A 127 -8.57 -2.34 18.37
N GLU A 128 -8.89 -2.49 17.10
CA GLU A 128 -8.30 -3.51 16.24
C GLU A 128 -7.00 -3.02 15.62
N GLN A 129 -5.91 -3.04 16.40
CA GLN A 129 -4.58 -2.59 16.01
C GLN A 129 -3.52 -3.64 16.42
N ASN A 130 -2.46 -3.77 15.63
CA ASN A 130 -1.30 -4.61 15.95
C ASN A 130 -0.02 -4.01 15.33
N LEU A 131 0.68 -3.17 16.10
CA LEU A 131 1.88 -2.48 15.65
C LEU A 131 3.04 -3.44 15.36
N ASP A 132 3.25 -4.44 16.21
CA ASP A 132 4.37 -5.38 16.04
C ASP A 132 4.24 -6.19 14.75
N MET A 133 3.04 -6.68 14.46
CA MET A 133 2.78 -7.40 13.21
C MET A 133 2.78 -6.46 12.00
N ALA A 134 2.32 -5.23 12.13
CA ALA A 134 2.44 -4.23 11.06
C ALA A 134 3.90 -3.98 10.69
N LYS A 135 4.78 -3.79 11.69
CA LYS A 135 6.23 -3.65 11.47
C LYS A 135 6.84 -4.89 10.82
N TYR A 136 6.44 -6.09 11.24
CA TYR A 136 6.90 -7.34 10.65
C TYR A 136 6.59 -7.42 9.15
N TYR A 137 5.33 -7.19 8.75
CA TYR A 137 4.93 -7.25 7.36
C TYR A 137 5.59 -6.15 6.51
N ILE A 138 5.68 -4.93 7.04
CA ILE A 138 6.30 -3.81 6.30
C ILE A 138 7.81 -3.99 6.18
N LYS A 139 8.48 -4.55 7.18
CA LYS A 139 9.91 -4.90 7.06
C LYS A 139 10.13 -5.93 5.95
N LYS A 140 9.34 -7.00 5.93
CA LYS A 140 9.36 -8.00 4.87
C LYS A 140 9.11 -7.40 3.48
N TYR A 141 8.11 -6.52 3.38
CA TYR A 141 7.79 -5.81 2.14
C TYR A 141 8.94 -4.91 1.68
N LYS A 142 9.50 -4.11 2.58
CA LYS A 142 10.67 -3.27 2.28
C LYS A 142 11.86 -4.11 1.80
N ASP A 143 12.14 -5.22 2.47
CA ASP A 143 13.22 -6.13 2.08
C ASP A 143 13.01 -6.67 0.65
N ALA A 144 11.77 -6.98 0.26
CA ALA A 144 11.44 -7.38 -1.10
C ALA A 144 11.68 -6.23 -2.10
N LEU A 145 11.24 -5.01 -1.80
CA LEU A 145 11.46 -3.85 -2.69
C LEU A 145 12.94 -3.49 -2.87
N VAL A 146 13.78 -3.77 -1.87
CA VAL A 146 15.22 -3.46 -1.93
C VAL A 146 16.01 -4.58 -2.62
N ASN A 147 15.74 -5.85 -2.26
CA ASN A 147 16.58 -6.99 -2.62
C ASN A 147 16.03 -7.84 -3.77
N ASP A 148 14.71 -7.82 -4.00
CA ASP A 148 14.02 -8.59 -5.05
C ASP A 148 12.90 -7.75 -5.67
N ARG A 149 13.32 -6.65 -6.32
CA ARG A 149 12.44 -5.58 -6.76
C ARG A 149 11.58 -5.96 -7.96
N HIS A 150 10.27 -5.95 -7.76
CA HIS A 150 9.27 -6.12 -8.80
C HIS A 150 8.45 -4.83 -8.96
N LEU A 151 8.54 -4.19 -10.14
CA LEU A 151 7.86 -2.92 -10.46
C LEU A 151 6.91 -3.04 -11.67
N VAL A 152 6.89 -4.20 -12.32
CA VAL A 152 6.05 -4.50 -13.48
C VAL A 152 5.32 -5.82 -13.21
N TYR A 153 4.02 -5.85 -13.51
CA TYR A 153 3.23 -7.07 -13.35
C TYR A 153 3.79 -8.22 -14.19
N PRO A 154 3.73 -9.45 -13.68
CA PRO A 154 4.04 -10.63 -14.48
C PRO A 154 3.07 -10.76 -15.67
N GLU A 155 3.57 -11.30 -16.79
CA GLU A 155 2.78 -11.59 -17.99
C GLU A 155 1.72 -12.70 -17.80
#